data_523e26f5297bb7f98ece904fc1ba27b4
#
_entry.id   523e26f5297bb7f98ece904fc1ba27b4
#
_cell.length_a   1.000
_cell.length_b   1.000
_cell.length_c   1.000
_cell.angle_alpha   90.00
_cell.angle_beta   90.00
_cell.angle_gamma   90.00
#
_symmetry.space_group_name_H-M   'P 1'
#
loop_
_entity.id
_entity.type
_entity.pdbx_description
1 polymer ?
#
loop_
_entity_poly.entity_id
_entity_poly.type
_entity_poly.pdbx_seq_one_letter_code
_entity_poly.pdbx_strand_id
1 'polypeptide(L)'
;MKHLEETPWFVCDEGDTNFCAYIDTDSNYFNAEPLLKHLYPDFETFEDSKKDEILEEIALKYQNIITEHYNVLAKECFNVPDFIGEEPHKHRLEMKTECVIRSAYFRATRRYAQWITKKEGIAKEELDIKGLEFMKANFPPIFGEFFNSILEQVLKGSQHKDILDQIKIFKKQVLSGEIPINKLGNPTSVKKLEKYTSRRIKAGEVFSEIDKGAPAPVRAAVRYNDLLRLWKLDKKHNLITLSDKVKWIYLKDNSYKIEALAFLDYDMPDKIRDFLAIYADRQQVFDSILLNKLEGFFSDLGWSLDLNPHLNSLSSFEI
;
A
#
# COMPACT_ATOMS: atom_id res chain seq x y z
N MET A 1 -13.26 34.36 -11.13
CA MET A 1 -12.48 34.69 -12.34
C MET A 1 -11.59 35.94 -12.19
N LYS A 2 -12.08 37.13 -11.79
CA LYS A 2 -11.22 38.34 -11.69
C LYS A 2 -9.97 38.17 -10.81
N HIS A 3 -10.05 37.45 -9.69
CA HIS A 3 -8.92 37.27 -8.77
C HIS A 3 -7.78 36.39 -9.33
N LEU A 4 -8.06 35.46 -10.22
CA LEU A 4 -7.03 34.61 -10.84
C LEU A 4 -6.23 35.34 -11.92
N GLU A 5 -6.80 36.37 -12.55
CA GLU A 5 -6.13 37.15 -13.60
C GLU A 5 -5.17 38.19 -13.02
N GLU A 6 -5.40 38.64 -11.79
CA GLU A 6 -4.65 39.73 -11.14
C GLU A 6 -3.57 39.20 -10.17
N THR A 7 -3.53 37.91 -9.85
CA THR A 7 -2.58 37.35 -8.91
C THR A 7 -1.31 36.88 -9.61
N PRO A 8 -0.14 37.40 -9.26
CA PRO A 8 1.11 36.86 -9.77
C PRO A 8 1.25 35.41 -9.35
N TRP A 9 1.53 34.52 -10.31
CA TRP A 9 1.59 33.07 -10.12
C TRP A 9 2.74 32.58 -9.20
N PHE A 10 3.61 33.48 -8.83
CA PHE A 10 4.74 33.24 -7.93
C PHE A 10 4.74 34.31 -6.84
N VAL A 11 3.92 34.12 -5.83
CA VAL A 11 4.20 34.71 -4.54
C VAL A 11 4.99 33.65 -3.76
N CYS A 12 6.26 33.55 -4.06
CA CYS A 12 7.21 32.95 -3.14
C CYS A 12 7.50 34.02 -2.09
N ASP A 13 6.81 33.98 -0.98
CA ASP A 13 7.43 34.42 0.26
C ASP A 13 8.68 33.54 0.49
N GLU A 14 9.73 34.10 1.06
CA GLU A 14 11.07 33.53 1.21
C GLU A 14 11.16 32.21 2.01
N GLY A 15 10.12 31.44 2.12
CA GLY A 15 10.00 30.13 2.76
C GLY A 15 9.42 29.09 1.82
N ASP A 16 10.24 28.20 1.41
CA ASP A 16 10.05 26.80 1.02
C ASP A 16 8.63 26.34 0.53
N THR A 17 7.93 27.13 -0.26
CA THR A 17 6.66 26.70 -0.87
C THR A 17 6.93 25.97 -2.16
N ASN A 18 7.22 24.68 -2.07
CA ASN A 18 7.30 23.82 -3.25
C ASN A 18 5.89 23.42 -3.71
N PHE A 19 5.39 24.07 -4.72
CA PHE A 19 4.09 23.76 -5.33
C PHE A 19 4.10 22.42 -6.10
N CYS A 20 5.27 21.91 -6.46
CA CYS A 20 5.39 20.63 -7.12
C CYS A 20 5.54 19.51 -6.10
N ALA A 21 4.48 18.74 -5.90
CA ALA A 21 4.47 17.64 -4.96
C ALA A 21 5.21 16.40 -5.50
N TYR A 22 5.09 16.12 -6.80
CA TYR A 22 5.70 14.95 -7.42
C TYR A 22 5.79 15.10 -8.95
N ILE A 23 6.88 14.61 -9.54
CA ILE A 23 7.08 14.53 -10.99
C ILE A 23 7.50 13.11 -11.36
N ASP A 24 6.90 12.53 -12.40
CA ASP A 24 7.34 11.28 -13.00
C ASP A 24 7.26 11.37 -14.53
N THR A 25 8.40 11.38 -15.18
CA THR A 25 8.59 11.38 -16.63
C THR A 25 7.86 12.52 -17.35
N ASP A 26 6.56 12.42 -17.54
CA ASP A 26 5.67 13.32 -18.30
C ASP A 26 4.47 13.83 -17.47
N SER A 27 4.42 13.50 -16.20
CA SER A 27 3.37 13.92 -15.29
C SER A 27 3.90 14.79 -14.15
N ASN A 28 3.10 15.78 -13.74
CA ASN A 28 3.40 16.69 -12.66
C ASN A 28 2.21 16.79 -11.71
N TYR A 29 2.46 16.61 -10.43
CA TYR A 29 1.48 16.78 -9.35
C TYR A 29 1.72 18.11 -8.67
N PHE A 30 0.77 19.01 -8.85
CA PHE A 30 0.80 20.35 -8.33
C PHE A 30 0.01 20.46 -7.03
N ASN A 31 0.63 20.99 -5.96
CA ASN A 31 -0.06 21.30 -4.72
C ASN A 31 -0.68 22.71 -4.80
N ALA A 32 -1.99 22.77 -4.93
CA ALA A 32 -2.72 24.03 -5.02
C ALA A 32 -3.07 24.63 -3.65
N GLU A 33 -2.85 23.94 -2.53
CA GLU A 33 -3.28 24.38 -1.20
C GLU A 33 -2.74 25.76 -0.80
N PRO A 34 -1.45 26.08 -0.98
CA PRO A 34 -0.95 27.42 -0.63
C PRO A 34 -1.61 28.52 -1.46
N LEU A 35 -1.84 28.30 -2.74
CA LEU A 35 -2.53 29.24 -3.62
C LEU A 35 -4.01 29.38 -3.21
N LEU A 36 -4.68 28.28 -2.89
CA LEU A 36 -6.07 28.30 -2.44
C LEU A 36 -6.25 29.06 -1.14
N LYS A 37 -5.38 28.87 -0.16
CA LYS A 37 -5.41 29.62 1.11
C LYS A 37 -5.22 31.12 0.90
N HIS A 38 -4.40 31.49 -0.07
CA HIS A 38 -4.17 32.90 -0.41
C HIS A 38 -5.37 33.53 -1.15
N LEU A 39 -5.93 32.83 -2.14
CA LEU A 39 -7.03 33.37 -2.97
C LEU A 39 -8.38 33.27 -2.29
N TYR A 40 -8.58 32.24 -1.48
CA TYR A 40 -9.84 31.87 -0.83
C TYR A 40 -9.60 31.52 0.64
N PRO A 41 -9.47 32.49 1.55
CA PRO A 41 -9.24 32.22 2.99
C PRO A 41 -10.27 31.28 3.61
N ASP A 42 -11.51 31.31 3.09
CA ASP A 42 -12.63 30.49 3.55
C ASP A 42 -12.80 29.18 2.75
N PHE A 43 -11.80 28.77 1.95
CA PHE A 43 -11.88 27.60 1.06
C PHE A 43 -12.36 26.33 1.77
N GLU A 44 -11.90 26.09 2.99
CA GLU A 44 -12.29 24.91 3.78
C GLU A 44 -13.79 24.83 4.06
N THR A 45 -14.48 25.96 4.09
CA THR A 45 -15.92 26.04 4.34
C THR A 45 -16.79 25.79 3.11
N PHE A 46 -16.18 25.75 1.92
CA PHE A 46 -16.92 25.54 0.68
C PHE A 46 -17.42 24.11 0.55
N GLU A 47 -18.54 23.95 -0.15
CA GLU A 47 -19.01 22.65 -0.56
C GLU A 47 -18.00 21.96 -1.49
N ASP A 48 -17.97 20.65 -1.44
CA ASP A 48 -17.00 19.82 -2.18
C ASP A 48 -17.05 20.04 -3.70
N SER A 49 -18.25 20.19 -4.26
CA SER A 49 -18.44 20.51 -5.68
C SER A 49 -17.77 21.82 -6.06
N LYS A 50 -17.90 22.85 -5.23
CA LYS A 50 -17.28 24.16 -5.46
C LYS A 50 -15.76 24.12 -5.29
N LYS A 51 -15.26 23.33 -4.34
CA LYS A 51 -13.82 23.10 -4.19
C LYS A 51 -13.23 22.46 -5.46
N ASP A 52 -13.90 21.46 -6.01
CA ASP A 52 -13.46 20.78 -7.22
C ASP A 52 -13.52 21.67 -8.47
N GLU A 53 -14.51 22.55 -8.58
CA GLU A 53 -14.59 23.56 -9.66
C GLU A 53 -13.41 24.54 -9.61
N ILE A 54 -13.10 25.07 -8.43
CA ILE A 54 -11.97 26.00 -8.25
C ILE A 54 -10.65 25.33 -8.59
N LEU A 55 -10.45 24.08 -8.12
CA LEU A 55 -9.25 23.31 -8.42
C LEU A 55 -9.09 23.02 -9.91
N GLU A 56 -10.19 22.74 -10.62
CA GLU A 56 -10.18 22.53 -12.06
C GLU A 56 -9.83 23.81 -12.81
N GLU A 57 -10.37 24.96 -12.43
CA GLU A 57 -10.02 26.27 -13.01
C GLU A 57 -8.51 26.57 -12.86
N ILE A 58 -7.96 26.31 -11.67
CA ILE A 58 -6.53 26.49 -11.40
C ILE A 58 -5.71 25.52 -12.26
N ALA A 59 -6.11 24.26 -12.34
CA ALA A 59 -5.42 23.23 -13.12
C ALA A 59 -5.41 23.57 -14.61
N LEU A 60 -6.52 24.04 -15.18
CA LEU A 60 -6.62 24.47 -16.58
C LEU A 60 -5.71 25.67 -16.87
N LYS A 61 -5.65 26.63 -15.96
CA LYS A 61 -4.74 27.78 -16.13
C LYS A 61 -3.28 27.35 -16.09
N TYR A 62 -2.92 26.45 -15.17
CA TYR A 62 -1.58 25.89 -15.06
C TYR A 62 -1.20 25.07 -16.31
N GLN A 63 -2.13 24.27 -16.82
CA GLN A 63 -2.00 23.56 -18.10
C GLN A 63 -1.62 24.49 -19.26
N ASN A 64 -2.32 25.62 -19.39
CA ASN A 64 -2.07 26.58 -20.45
C ASN A 64 -0.67 27.20 -20.35
N ILE A 65 -0.25 27.60 -19.15
CA ILE A 65 1.09 28.14 -18.88
C ILE A 65 2.18 27.14 -19.28
N ILE A 66 2.04 25.86 -18.89
CA ILE A 66 3.02 24.84 -19.23
C ILE A 66 3.02 24.58 -20.74
N THR A 67 1.86 24.53 -21.39
CA THR A 67 1.74 24.32 -22.83
C THR A 67 2.39 25.47 -23.60
N GLU A 68 2.20 26.73 -23.19
CA GLU A 68 2.89 27.87 -23.75
C GLU A 68 4.41 27.77 -23.56
N HIS A 69 4.86 27.31 -22.39
CA HIS A 69 6.29 27.10 -22.14
C HIS A 69 6.88 26.02 -23.05
N TYR A 70 6.14 24.96 -23.37
CA TYR A 70 6.56 23.95 -24.33
C TYR A 70 6.79 24.53 -25.73
N ASN A 71 6.00 25.55 -26.14
CA ASN A 71 6.23 26.25 -27.41
C ASN A 71 7.59 26.97 -27.40
N VAL A 72 7.93 27.64 -26.29
CA VAL A 72 9.22 28.31 -26.11
C VAL A 72 10.37 27.31 -26.14
N LEU A 73 10.25 26.19 -25.37
CA LEU A 73 11.29 25.15 -25.35
C LEU A 73 11.48 24.50 -26.72
N ALA A 74 10.40 24.21 -27.45
CA ALA A 74 10.48 23.63 -28.77
C ALA A 74 11.27 24.52 -29.72
N LYS A 75 11.05 25.83 -29.65
CA LYS A 75 11.78 26.82 -30.46
C LYS A 75 13.24 26.95 -30.03
N GLU A 76 13.50 27.17 -28.76
CA GLU A 76 14.84 27.50 -28.26
C GLU A 76 15.77 26.28 -28.18
N CYS A 77 15.25 25.14 -27.74
CA CYS A 77 16.05 23.94 -27.49
C CYS A 77 16.10 22.98 -28.68
N PHE A 78 15.01 22.90 -29.45
CA PHE A 78 14.89 21.93 -30.55
C PHE A 78 14.84 22.58 -31.94
N ASN A 79 14.93 23.93 -32.01
CA ASN A 79 14.91 24.67 -33.26
C ASN A 79 13.70 24.35 -34.16
N VAL A 80 12.57 24.07 -33.53
CA VAL A 80 11.30 23.88 -34.22
C VAL A 80 10.77 25.27 -34.60
N PRO A 81 10.57 25.57 -35.90
CA PRO A 81 10.15 26.89 -36.32
C PRO A 81 8.79 27.28 -35.74
N ASP A 82 8.64 28.59 -35.47
CA ASP A 82 7.34 29.17 -35.12
C ASP A 82 6.29 28.79 -36.15
N PHE A 83 5.08 28.61 -35.66
CA PHE A 83 3.92 28.25 -36.42
C PHE A 83 3.57 29.23 -37.55
N ILE A 84 4.27 29.15 -38.64
CA ILE A 84 3.86 29.77 -39.90
C ILE A 84 3.71 28.59 -40.86
N GLY A 85 2.53 27.96 -40.93
CA GLY A 85 2.26 26.91 -41.87
C GLY A 85 1.39 25.77 -41.35
N GLU A 86 0.87 25.00 -42.26
CA GLU A 86 -0.05 23.88 -42.04
C GLU A 86 0.55 22.74 -41.20
N GLU A 87 -0.32 22.03 -40.55
CA GLU A 87 -0.24 20.95 -39.57
C GLU A 87 0.98 20.01 -39.50
N PRO A 88 1.80 19.66 -40.46
CA PRO A 88 2.83 18.64 -40.21
C PRO A 88 4.03 19.10 -39.38
N HIS A 89 4.19 20.39 -39.10
CA HIS A 89 5.40 20.92 -38.45
C HIS A 89 5.22 21.33 -36.99
N LYS A 90 4.04 21.09 -36.41
CA LYS A 90 3.77 21.32 -34.99
C LYS A 90 4.42 20.26 -34.11
N HIS A 91 5.11 20.68 -33.01
CA HIS A 91 5.32 19.76 -31.92
C HIS A 91 3.94 19.36 -31.33
N ARG A 92 3.90 18.18 -30.74
CA ARG A 92 2.67 17.63 -30.15
C ARG A 92 2.72 17.60 -28.62
N LEU A 93 3.62 18.39 -28.03
CA LEU A 93 3.73 18.50 -26.60
C LEU A 93 2.62 19.42 -26.09
N GLU A 94 1.70 18.86 -25.37
CA GLU A 94 0.58 19.54 -24.75
C GLU A 94 0.41 18.98 -23.34
N MET A 95 0.36 19.85 -22.32
CA MET A 95 -0.02 19.44 -20.99
C MET A 95 -1.53 19.30 -20.92
N LYS A 96 -2.02 18.22 -20.29
CA LYS A 96 -3.45 18.02 -20.04
C LYS A 96 -3.68 17.75 -18.56
N THR A 97 -4.73 18.36 -18.03
CA THR A 97 -5.22 18.05 -16.71
C THR A 97 -5.87 16.69 -16.73
N GLU A 98 -5.24 15.71 -16.08
CA GLU A 98 -5.73 14.33 -16.03
C GLU A 98 -6.72 14.14 -14.88
N CYS A 99 -6.38 14.64 -13.68
CA CYS A 99 -7.25 14.46 -12.52
C CYS A 99 -7.15 15.63 -11.52
N VAL A 100 -8.23 15.81 -10.77
CA VAL A 100 -8.30 16.62 -9.56
C VAL A 100 -8.25 15.68 -8.38
N ILE A 101 -7.30 15.94 -7.47
CA ILE A 101 -6.99 15.11 -6.32
C ILE A 101 -7.24 15.96 -5.08
N ARG A 102 -8.13 15.49 -4.19
CA ARG A 102 -8.44 16.21 -2.95
C ARG A 102 -7.38 16.01 -1.89
N SER A 103 -6.84 14.80 -1.80
CA SER A 103 -5.80 14.43 -0.86
C SER A 103 -4.91 13.34 -1.44
N ALA A 104 -3.63 13.35 -1.09
CA ALA A 104 -2.69 12.37 -1.56
C ALA A 104 -1.64 12.04 -0.49
N TYR A 105 -1.16 10.83 -0.53
CA TYR A 105 -0.05 10.33 0.29
C TYR A 105 1.07 9.87 -0.63
N PHE A 106 2.17 10.61 -0.67
CA PHE A 106 3.39 10.29 -1.43
C PHE A 106 4.46 9.77 -0.49
N ARG A 107 4.75 8.47 -0.54
CA ARG A 107 5.78 7.86 0.29
C ARG A 107 7.15 7.87 -0.37
N ALA A 108 7.21 7.63 -1.67
CA ALA A 108 8.42 7.58 -2.47
C ALA A 108 8.07 7.64 -3.96
N THR A 109 9.08 7.72 -4.81
CA THR A 109 8.92 7.63 -6.27
C THR A 109 8.10 6.40 -6.66
N ARG A 110 7.01 6.58 -7.39
CA ARG A 110 6.04 5.55 -7.82
C ARG A 110 5.38 4.77 -6.68
N ARG A 111 5.33 5.35 -5.47
CA ARG A 111 4.67 4.77 -4.30
C ARG A 111 3.81 5.81 -3.63
N TYR A 112 2.55 5.86 -4.03
CA TYR A 112 1.61 6.85 -3.55
C TYR A 112 0.17 6.32 -3.56
N ALA A 113 -0.69 7.02 -2.86
CA ALA A 113 -2.13 6.86 -2.90
C ALA A 113 -2.79 8.23 -3.01
N GLN A 114 -3.89 8.32 -3.74
CA GLN A 114 -4.58 9.56 -3.98
C GLN A 114 -6.10 9.37 -4.02
N TRP A 115 -6.80 10.32 -3.43
CA TRP A 115 -8.25 10.42 -3.53
C TRP A 115 -8.62 11.34 -4.67
N ILE A 116 -9.02 10.74 -5.79
CA ILE A 116 -9.40 11.45 -7.01
C ILE A 116 -10.88 11.84 -6.89
N THR A 117 -11.23 13.09 -7.21
CA THR A 117 -12.60 13.60 -7.25
C THR A 117 -13.09 13.93 -8.66
N LYS A 118 -12.16 14.19 -9.58
CA LYS A 118 -12.45 14.31 -11.03
C LYS A 118 -11.35 13.65 -11.84
N LYS A 119 -11.73 12.99 -12.92
CA LYS A 119 -10.81 12.40 -13.89
C LYS A 119 -11.24 12.78 -15.30
N GLU A 120 -10.32 13.39 -16.08
CA GLU A 120 -10.60 13.89 -17.44
C GLU A 120 -11.86 14.78 -17.49
N GLY A 121 -12.04 15.65 -16.49
CA GLY A 121 -13.21 16.54 -16.36
C GLY A 121 -14.50 15.87 -15.88
N ILE A 122 -14.52 14.57 -15.67
CA ILE A 122 -15.69 13.83 -15.19
C ILE A 122 -15.59 13.61 -13.68
N ALA A 123 -16.63 13.94 -12.94
CA ALA A 123 -16.71 13.67 -11.50
C ALA A 123 -16.61 12.16 -11.26
N LYS A 124 -15.61 11.76 -10.47
CA LYS A 124 -15.32 10.35 -10.16
C LYS A 124 -14.60 10.27 -8.83
N GLU A 125 -15.26 9.75 -7.83
CA GLU A 125 -14.61 9.45 -6.56
C GLU A 125 -13.94 8.08 -6.62
N GLU A 126 -12.62 8.06 -6.59
CA GLU A 126 -11.88 6.80 -6.55
C GLU A 126 -10.57 6.92 -5.75
N LEU A 127 -10.23 5.84 -5.04
CA LEU A 127 -8.93 5.64 -4.44
C LEU A 127 -7.99 5.03 -5.49
N ASP A 128 -7.02 5.78 -5.98
CA ASP A 128 -5.95 5.26 -6.84
C ASP A 128 -4.68 5.04 -6.05
N ILE A 129 -4.13 3.81 -6.13
CA ILE A 129 -2.95 3.40 -5.40
C ILE A 129 -1.89 2.88 -6.36
N LYS A 130 -0.70 3.42 -6.28
CA LYS A 130 0.46 3.00 -7.08
C LYS A 130 1.59 2.49 -6.20
N GLY A 131 2.11 1.32 -6.53
CA GLY A 131 3.39 0.78 -6.03
C GLY A 131 3.50 0.54 -4.53
N LEU A 132 2.46 0.72 -3.74
CA LEU A 132 2.49 0.43 -2.31
C LEU A 132 2.55 -1.09 -2.04
N GLU A 133 3.25 -1.47 -0.97
CA GLU A 133 3.63 -2.88 -0.76
C GLU A 133 2.46 -3.82 -0.50
N PHE A 134 1.38 -3.33 0.11
CA PHE A 134 0.19 -4.12 0.43
C PHE A 134 -0.68 -4.43 -0.80
N MET A 135 -0.37 -3.84 -1.96
CA MET A 135 -0.98 -4.17 -3.25
C MET A 135 -0.30 -5.34 -3.97
N LYS A 136 0.81 -5.87 -3.42
CA LYS A 136 1.56 -6.94 -4.04
C LYS A 136 0.85 -8.30 -3.87
N ALA A 137 0.96 -9.15 -4.88
CA ALA A 137 0.37 -10.49 -4.89
C ALA A 137 0.86 -11.43 -3.77
N ASN A 138 1.98 -11.09 -3.12
CA ASN A 138 2.52 -11.83 -1.98
C ASN A 138 2.06 -11.28 -0.61
N PHE A 139 1.09 -10.38 -0.61
CA PHE A 139 0.46 -9.86 0.60
C PHE A 139 -0.89 -10.55 0.81
N PRO A 140 -1.24 -10.99 2.03
CA PRO A 140 -2.53 -11.63 2.24
C PRO A 140 -3.68 -10.64 1.99
N PRO A 141 -4.67 -11.02 1.14
CA PRO A 141 -5.72 -10.09 0.72
C PRO A 141 -6.46 -9.41 1.86
N ILE A 142 -6.77 -10.14 2.93
CA ILE A 142 -7.51 -9.60 4.10
C ILE A 142 -6.78 -8.41 4.75
N PHE A 143 -5.45 -8.45 4.83
CA PHE A 143 -4.66 -7.35 5.36
C PHE A 143 -4.55 -6.21 4.34
N GLY A 144 -4.49 -6.53 3.04
CA GLY A 144 -4.48 -5.52 1.98
C GLY A 144 -5.79 -4.75 1.92
N GLU A 145 -6.92 -5.44 1.95
CA GLU A 145 -8.26 -4.84 1.98
C GLU A 145 -8.44 -3.94 3.22
N PHE A 146 -8.00 -4.43 4.38
CA PHE A 146 -8.04 -3.63 5.60
C PHE A 146 -7.16 -2.38 5.50
N PHE A 147 -5.92 -2.50 5.01
CA PHE A 147 -5.03 -1.35 4.86
C PHE A 147 -5.58 -0.33 3.84
N ASN A 148 -6.17 -0.80 2.73
CA ASN A 148 -6.83 0.05 1.76
C ASN A 148 -7.99 0.85 2.39
N SER A 149 -8.80 0.19 3.22
CA SER A 149 -9.89 0.86 3.94
C SER A 149 -9.38 1.94 4.89
N ILE A 150 -8.29 1.67 5.62
CA ILE A 150 -7.66 2.67 6.49
C ILE A 150 -7.12 3.85 5.68
N LEU A 151 -6.42 3.56 4.58
CA LEU A 151 -5.85 4.58 3.72
C LEU A 151 -6.91 5.48 3.08
N GLU A 152 -8.00 4.89 2.60
CA GLU A 152 -9.15 5.63 2.06
C GLU A 152 -9.75 6.57 3.10
N GLN A 153 -9.98 6.08 4.31
CA GLN A 153 -10.55 6.87 5.40
C GLN A 153 -9.62 8.02 5.81
N VAL A 154 -8.30 7.77 5.88
CA VAL A 154 -7.31 8.83 6.14
C VAL A 154 -7.34 9.89 5.06
N LEU A 155 -7.35 9.50 3.78
CA LEU A 155 -7.42 10.43 2.66
C LEU A 155 -8.75 11.20 2.60
N LYS A 156 -9.83 10.65 3.16
CA LYS A 156 -11.12 11.34 3.35
C LYS A 156 -11.19 12.22 4.59
N GLY A 157 -10.12 12.31 5.38
CA GLY A 157 -10.04 13.18 6.55
C GLY A 157 -10.58 12.58 7.86
N SER A 158 -10.67 11.25 7.96
CA SER A 158 -11.08 10.60 9.21
C SER A 158 -10.12 10.91 10.35
N GLN A 159 -10.66 10.99 11.55
CA GLN A 159 -9.89 11.34 12.74
C GLN A 159 -8.97 10.18 13.16
N HIS A 160 -7.80 10.53 13.66
CA HIS A 160 -6.80 9.56 14.16
C HIS A 160 -7.39 8.52 15.13
N LYS A 161 -8.23 8.97 16.06
CA LYS A 161 -8.87 8.10 17.06
C LYS A 161 -9.72 7.01 16.40
N ASP A 162 -10.55 7.36 15.41
CA ASP A 162 -11.45 6.44 14.75
C ASP A 162 -10.67 5.36 13.98
N ILE A 163 -9.55 5.76 13.36
CA ILE A 163 -8.63 4.85 12.69
C ILE A 163 -7.96 3.89 13.68
N LEU A 164 -7.50 4.38 14.82
CA LEU A 164 -6.91 3.54 15.87
C LEU A 164 -7.90 2.50 16.40
N ASP A 165 -9.15 2.90 16.63
CA ASP A 165 -10.18 1.99 17.15
C ASP A 165 -10.51 0.89 16.14
N GLN A 166 -10.54 1.18 14.85
CA GLN A 166 -10.69 0.17 13.80
C GLN A 166 -9.51 -0.81 13.77
N ILE A 167 -8.27 -0.33 13.91
CA ILE A 167 -7.08 -1.19 13.97
C ILE A 167 -7.14 -2.12 15.20
N LYS A 168 -7.58 -1.61 16.37
CA LYS A 168 -7.77 -2.43 17.58
C LYS A 168 -8.82 -3.51 17.37
N ILE A 169 -9.95 -3.19 16.75
CA ILE A 169 -11.01 -4.15 16.42
C ILE A 169 -10.48 -5.23 15.49
N PHE A 170 -9.81 -4.84 14.40
CA PHE A 170 -9.24 -5.80 13.45
C PHE A 170 -8.17 -6.68 14.09
N LYS A 171 -7.26 -6.12 14.90
CA LYS A 171 -6.31 -6.89 15.71
C LYS A 171 -7.02 -7.94 16.56
N LYS A 172 -8.07 -7.57 17.26
CA LYS A 172 -8.88 -8.49 18.08
C LYS A 172 -9.46 -9.63 17.24
N GLN A 173 -10.01 -9.34 16.05
CA GLN A 173 -10.55 -10.36 15.14
C GLN A 173 -9.46 -11.34 14.65
N VAL A 174 -8.27 -10.83 14.32
CA VAL A 174 -7.13 -11.68 13.95
C VAL A 174 -6.76 -12.61 15.10
N LEU A 175 -6.63 -12.07 16.32
CA LEU A 175 -6.14 -12.81 17.49
C LEU A 175 -7.16 -13.80 18.04
N SER A 176 -8.46 -13.46 18.04
CA SER A 176 -9.54 -14.30 18.57
C SER A 176 -9.81 -15.57 17.75
N GLY A 177 -9.35 -15.62 16.49
CA GLY A 177 -9.67 -16.71 15.59
C GLY A 177 -10.92 -16.49 14.74
N GLU A 178 -11.58 -15.34 14.86
CA GLU A 178 -12.73 -14.97 14.04
C GLU A 178 -12.38 -14.99 12.54
N ILE A 179 -11.16 -14.54 12.19
CA ILE A 179 -10.64 -14.63 10.82
C ILE A 179 -10.06 -16.04 10.59
N PRO A 180 -10.56 -16.79 9.59
CA PRO A 180 -10.05 -18.11 9.25
C PRO A 180 -8.57 -18.12 8.92
N ILE A 181 -7.86 -19.17 9.34
CA ILE A 181 -6.41 -19.25 9.22
C ILE A 181 -5.90 -19.18 7.77
N ASN A 182 -6.64 -19.74 6.84
CA ASN A 182 -6.28 -19.72 5.43
C ASN A 182 -6.34 -18.32 4.79
N LYS A 183 -7.02 -17.35 5.42
CA LYS A 183 -7.01 -15.94 5.01
C LYS A 183 -5.81 -15.15 5.57
N LEU A 184 -5.17 -15.67 6.64
CA LEU A 184 -4.04 -15.03 7.29
C LEU A 184 -2.68 -15.42 6.72
N GLY A 185 -2.61 -16.56 6.01
CA GLY A 185 -1.34 -17.06 5.46
C GLY A 185 -0.74 -16.17 4.38
N ASN A 186 0.57 -15.98 4.44
CA ASN A 186 1.34 -15.24 3.45
C ASN A 186 1.39 -16.00 2.12
N PRO A 187 0.82 -15.47 1.02
CA PRO A 187 0.91 -16.13 -0.28
C PRO A 187 2.31 -15.98 -0.87
N THR A 188 2.83 -17.06 -1.43
CA THR A 188 4.13 -17.06 -2.10
C THR A 188 4.24 -18.22 -3.09
N SER A 189 5.24 -18.16 -3.97
CA SER A 189 5.65 -19.32 -4.76
C SER A 189 6.92 -19.91 -4.18
N VAL A 190 6.93 -21.24 -4.00
CA VAL A 190 8.09 -21.95 -3.47
C VAL A 190 9.19 -21.99 -4.52
N LYS A 191 10.33 -21.37 -4.23
CA LYS A 191 11.50 -21.34 -5.12
C LYS A 191 12.66 -22.11 -4.49
N LYS A 192 13.41 -22.85 -5.32
CA LYS A 192 14.66 -23.50 -4.92
C LYS A 192 14.52 -24.48 -3.73
N LEU A 193 13.39 -25.20 -3.63
CA LEU A 193 13.15 -26.16 -2.55
C LEU A 193 14.30 -27.16 -2.42
N GLU A 194 14.76 -27.73 -3.54
CA GLU A 194 15.81 -28.74 -3.59
C GLU A 194 17.19 -28.21 -3.19
N LYS A 195 17.44 -26.92 -3.37
CA LYS A 195 18.70 -26.29 -2.97
C LYS A 195 18.90 -26.30 -1.45
N TYR A 196 17.82 -26.16 -0.69
CA TYR A 196 17.85 -25.96 0.74
C TYR A 196 17.48 -27.21 1.53
N THR A 197 17.15 -28.33 0.86
CA THR A 197 16.72 -29.55 1.52
C THR A 197 17.70 -30.66 1.15
N SER A 198 18.48 -31.15 2.11
CA SER A 198 19.21 -32.37 1.91
C SER A 198 18.24 -33.56 2.06
N ARG A 199 18.22 -34.45 1.06
CA ARG A 199 17.39 -35.67 1.07
C ARG A 199 17.86 -36.72 2.09
N ARG A 200 18.86 -36.41 2.91
CA ARG A 200 19.37 -37.31 3.95
C ARG A 200 18.55 -37.12 5.21
N ILE A 201 17.43 -37.84 5.29
CA ILE A 201 16.84 -38.15 6.59
C ILE A 201 17.90 -39.02 7.29
N LYS A 202 18.52 -38.48 8.34
CA LYS A 202 19.37 -39.32 9.20
C LYS A 202 18.55 -40.45 9.79
N ALA A 203 19.10 -41.65 9.88
CA ALA A 203 18.40 -42.79 10.46
C ALA A 203 17.89 -42.42 11.86
N GLY A 204 16.56 -42.45 12.05
CA GLY A 204 15.87 -42.05 13.28
C GLY A 204 15.32 -40.64 13.37
N GLU A 205 15.58 -39.75 12.39
CA GLU A 205 14.97 -38.42 12.34
C GLU A 205 13.66 -38.45 11.55
N VAL A 206 12.66 -37.76 12.10
CA VAL A 206 11.31 -37.69 11.51
C VAL A 206 11.22 -36.60 10.45
N PHE A 207 12.08 -35.60 10.51
CA PHE A 207 12.04 -34.40 9.66
C PHE A 207 13.26 -34.26 8.78
N SER A 208 13.05 -33.74 7.57
CA SER A 208 14.09 -33.43 6.61
C SER A 208 15.08 -32.40 7.16
N GLU A 209 16.36 -32.57 6.86
CA GLU A 209 17.36 -31.56 7.17
C GLU A 209 17.18 -30.35 6.24
N ILE A 210 17.20 -29.14 6.81
CA ILE A 210 17.03 -27.89 6.11
C ILE A 210 18.24 -26.99 6.39
N ASP A 211 18.79 -26.39 5.35
CA ASP A 211 19.90 -25.43 5.47
C ASP A 211 19.49 -24.25 6.36
N LYS A 212 20.40 -23.81 7.23
CA LYS A 212 20.16 -22.67 8.14
C LYS A 212 19.82 -21.37 7.40
N GLY A 213 20.28 -21.20 6.14
CA GLY A 213 19.98 -20.05 5.31
C GLY A 213 18.68 -20.17 4.48
N ALA A 214 17.87 -21.22 4.67
CA ALA A 214 16.64 -21.39 3.92
C ALA A 214 15.61 -20.31 4.28
N PRO A 215 14.97 -19.65 3.30
CA PRO A 215 13.88 -18.71 3.56
C PRO A 215 12.71 -19.37 4.30
N ALA A 216 11.99 -18.60 5.14
CA ALA A 216 10.85 -19.10 5.91
C ALA A 216 9.80 -19.84 5.07
N PRO A 217 9.40 -19.38 3.86
CA PRO A 217 8.46 -20.11 3.02
C PRO A 217 8.96 -21.50 2.58
N VAL A 218 10.27 -21.63 2.34
CA VAL A 218 10.89 -22.91 1.96
C VAL A 218 10.90 -23.86 3.16
N ARG A 219 11.31 -23.36 4.34
CA ARG A 219 11.24 -24.14 5.58
C ARG A 219 9.81 -24.62 5.85
N ALA A 220 8.85 -23.73 5.73
CA ALA A 220 7.44 -24.03 5.92
C ALA A 220 6.92 -25.10 4.95
N ALA A 221 7.29 -25.04 3.67
CA ALA A 221 6.92 -26.03 2.66
C ALA A 221 7.53 -27.41 2.93
N VAL A 222 8.80 -27.47 3.33
CA VAL A 222 9.45 -28.74 3.72
C VAL A 222 8.74 -29.35 4.91
N ARG A 223 8.42 -28.55 5.94
CA ARG A 223 7.72 -29.05 7.14
C ARG A 223 6.31 -29.53 6.85
N TYR A 224 5.60 -28.92 5.92
CA TYR A 224 4.32 -29.44 5.44
C TYR A 224 4.48 -30.83 4.83
N ASN A 225 5.44 -31.02 3.93
CA ASN A 225 5.70 -32.30 3.30
C ASN A 225 6.11 -33.37 4.33
N ASP A 226 6.93 -32.99 5.30
CA ASP A 226 7.35 -33.89 6.38
C ASP A 226 6.15 -34.35 7.24
N LEU A 227 5.26 -33.41 7.61
CA LEU A 227 4.04 -33.73 8.37
C LEU A 227 3.10 -34.64 7.59
N LEU A 228 2.91 -34.41 6.28
CA LEU A 228 2.08 -35.30 5.45
C LEU A 228 2.63 -36.72 5.45
N ARG A 229 3.96 -36.89 5.31
CA ARG A 229 4.60 -38.21 5.35
C ARG A 229 4.49 -38.86 6.74
N LEU A 230 4.77 -38.08 7.79
CA LEU A 230 4.66 -38.54 9.17
C LEU A 230 3.24 -39.07 9.51
N TRP A 231 2.23 -38.33 9.02
CA TRP A 231 0.84 -38.68 9.27
C TRP A 231 0.25 -39.62 8.22
N LYS A 232 1.05 -40.09 7.26
CA LYS A 232 0.65 -40.98 6.15
C LYS A 232 -0.46 -40.39 5.28
N LEU A 233 -0.43 -39.10 5.09
CA LEU A 233 -1.38 -38.33 4.29
C LEU A 233 -0.85 -38.03 2.86
N ASP A 234 0.43 -38.28 2.62
CA ASP A 234 1.14 -37.99 1.37
C ASP A 234 0.65 -38.75 0.13
N LYS A 235 -0.18 -39.82 0.34
CA LYS A 235 -0.87 -40.55 -0.73
C LYS A 235 -2.25 -39.98 -1.08
N LYS A 236 -2.82 -39.18 -0.19
CA LYS A 236 -4.16 -38.60 -0.34
C LYS A 236 -4.14 -37.11 -0.71
N HIS A 237 -3.07 -36.42 -0.33
CA HIS A 237 -2.91 -35.00 -0.49
C HIS A 237 -1.59 -34.67 -1.20
N ASN A 238 -1.58 -33.55 -1.91
CA ASN A 238 -0.44 -33.14 -2.70
C ASN A 238 0.71 -32.65 -1.81
N LEU A 239 1.90 -33.12 -2.11
CA LEU A 239 3.13 -32.56 -1.56
C LEU A 239 3.42 -31.22 -2.27
N ILE A 240 3.94 -30.27 -1.54
CA ILE A 240 4.40 -29.00 -2.10
C ILE A 240 5.70 -29.25 -2.89
N THR A 241 5.73 -28.80 -4.12
CA THR A 241 6.85 -28.94 -5.05
C THR A 241 7.37 -27.57 -5.52
N LEU A 242 8.39 -27.59 -6.38
CA LEU A 242 8.96 -26.37 -6.93
C LEU A 242 7.92 -25.59 -7.73
N SER A 243 7.88 -24.29 -7.54
CA SER A 243 6.97 -23.31 -8.17
C SER A 243 5.51 -23.37 -7.71
N ASP A 244 5.16 -24.27 -6.80
CA ASP A 244 3.80 -24.25 -6.23
C ASP A 244 3.49 -22.92 -5.54
N LYS A 245 2.25 -22.46 -5.73
CA LYS A 245 1.69 -21.33 -5.00
C LYS A 245 1.14 -21.84 -3.68
N VAL A 246 1.72 -21.36 -2.60
CA VAL A 246 1.35 -21.76 -1.23
C VAL A 246 1.02 -20.55 -0.39
N LYS A 247 0.34 -20.78 0.69
CA LYS A 247 0.29 -19.88 1.84
C LYS A 247 1.13 -20.46 2.97
N TRP A 248 1.76 -19.61 3.75
CA TRP A 248 2.54 -20.03 4.89
C TRP A 248 2.33 -19.09 6.08
N ILE A 249 2.53 -19.62 7.29
CA ILE A 249 2.27 -18.91 8.52
C ILE A 249 3.29 -19.30 9.59
N TYR A 250 3.63 -18.37 10.48
CA TYR A 250 4.43 -18.66 11.68
C TYR A 250 3.64 -19.46 12.70
N LEU A 251 4.34 -20.29 13.48
CA LEU A 251 3.77 -21.12 14.52
C LEU A 251 4.36 -20.78 15.89
N LYS A 252 3.52 -20.87 16.90
CA LYS A 252 3.91 -20.90 18.31
C LYS A 252 4.74 -22.16 18.59
N ASP A 253 5.42 -22.18 19.74
CA ASP A 253 6.12 -23.40 20.19
C ASP A 253 5.17 -24.60 20.20
N ASN A 254 5.65 -25.73 19.67
CA ASN A 254 4.86 -26.92 19.48
C ASN A 254 5.75 -28.18 19.64
N SER A 255 5.11 -29.31 19.82
CA SER A 255 5.81 -30.60 20.07
C SER A 255 6.76 -31.03 18.95
N TYR A 256 6.54 -30.53 17.73
CA TYR A 256 7.38 -30.83 16.57
C TYR A 256 8.52 -29.83 16.36
N LYS A 257 8.59 -28.77 17.15
CA LYS A 257 9.59 -27.68 17.00
C LYS A 257 9.58 -27.05 15.59
N ILE A 258 8.41 -26.91 15.00
CA ILE A 258 8.20 -26.29 13.69
C ILE A 258 7.89 -24.82 13.90
N GLU A 259 8.70 -23.92 13.32
CA GLU A 259 8.56 -22.46 13.43
C GLU A 259 7.56 -21.86 12.44
N ALA A 260 7.38 -22.51 11.28
CA ALA A 260 6.48 -22.07 10.23
C ALA A 260 5.95 -23.24 9.41
N LEU A 261 4.70 -23.15 8.95
CA LEU A 261 4.07 -24.19 8.15
C LEU A 261 3.42 -23.58 6.91
N ALA A 262 3.65 -24.22 5.76
CA ALA A 262 2.94 -23.89 4.53
C ALA A 262 1.73 -24.81 4.35
N PHE A 263 0.84 -24.41 3.45
CA PHE A 263 -0.31 -25.21 3.06
C PHE A 263 -0.79 -24.81 1.65
N LEU A 264 -1.48 -25.75 1.02
CA LEU A 264 -2.16 -25.53 -0.26
C LEU A 264 -3.62 -25.19 0.02
N ASP A 265 -4.09 -24.03 -0.43
CA ASP A 265 -5.46 -23.56 -0.18
C ASP A 265 -6.53 -24.53 -0.75
N TYR A 266 -6.22 -25.12 -1.90
CA TYR A 266 -7.11 -26.02 -2.63
C TYR A 266 -7.06 -27.47 -2.13
N ASP A 267 -6.02 -27.82 -1.33
CA ASP A 267 -5.81 -29.18 -0.83
C ASP A 267 -5.22 -29.15 0.59
N MET A 268 -5.97 -28.58 1.53
CA MET A 268 -5.56 -28.52 2.94
C MET A 268 -6.17 -29.68 3.73
N PRO A 269 -5.37 -30.67 4.18
CA PRO A 269 -5.85 -31.74 5.03
C PRO A 269 -6.44 -31.23 6.34
N ASP A 270 -7.50 -31.86 6.85
CA ASP A 270 -8.14 -31.46 8.11
C ASP A 270 -7.13 -31.47 9.28
N LYS A 271 -6.25 -32.46 9.33
CA LYS A 271 -5.22 -32.55 10.36
C LYS A 271 -4.21 -31.38 10.33
N ILE A 272 -3.90 -30.85 9.14
CA ILE A 272 -3.12 -29.62 8.97
C ILE A 272 -3.92 -28.42 9.45
N ARG A 273 -5.21 -28.34 9.11
CA ARG A 273 -6.11 -27.27 9.54
C ARG A 273 -6.21 -27.22 11.08
N ASP A 274 -6.41 -28.36 11.71
CA ASP A 274 -6.50 -28.48 13.16
C ASP A 274 -5.18 -28.08 13.83
N PHE A 275 -4.06 -28.55 13.29
CA PHE A 275 -2.73 -28.16 13.76
C PHE A 275 -2.50 -26.66 13.67
N LEU A 276 -2.84 -26.05 12.55
CA LEU A 276 -2.76 -24.60 12.36
C LEU A 276 -3.72 -23.83 13.28
N ALA A 277 -4.92 -24.35 13.53
CA ALA A 277 -5.88 -23.73 14.44
C ALA A 277 -5.32 -23.60 15.87
N ILE A 278 -4.54 -24.58 16.32
CA ILE A 278 -3.93 -24.62 17.65
C ILE A 278 -2.64 -23.78 17.71
N TYR A 279 -1.76 -23.97 16.74
CA TYR A 279 -0.37 -23.51 16.84
C TYR A 279 -0.03 -22.28 15.99
N ALA A 280 -0.94 -21.76 15.13
CA ALA A 280 -0.66 -20.55 14.37
C ALA A 280 -0.39 -19.36 15.30
N ASP A 281 0.73 -18.69 15.10
CA ASP A 281 1.08 -17.49 15.84
C ASP A 281 0.42 -16.26 15.20
N ARG A 282 -0.85 -16.04 15.53
CA ARG A 282 -1.66 -14.95 15.00
C ARG A 282 -1.13 -13.57 15.39
N GLN A 283 -0.47 -13.45 16.55
CA GLN A 283 0.16 -12.21 16.98
C GLN A 283 1.35 -11.91 16.07
N GLN A 284 2.26 -12.86 15.87
CA GLN A 284 3.41 -12.69 14.99
C GLN A 284 2.98 -12.41 13.53
N VAL A 285 1.89 -13.03 13.08
CA VAL A 285 1.30 -12.76 11.76
C VAL A 285 0.85 -11.31 11.67
N PHE A 286 0.06 -10.83 12.62
CA PHE A 286 -0.41 -9.44 12.66
C PHE A 286 0.76 -8.46 12.68
N ASP A 287 1.73 -8.69 13.57
CA ASP A 287 2.87 -7.79 13.77
C ASP A 287 3.76 -7.74 12.52
N SER A 288 4.14 -8.89 11.97
CA SER A 288 5.07 -8.95 10.84
C SER A 288 4.45 -8.49 9.52
N ILE A 289 3.16 -8.70 9.31
CA ILE A 289 2.50 -8.37 8.05
C ILE A 289 1.94 -6.96 8.05
N LEU A 290 1.19 -6.59 9.08
CA LEU A 290 0.40 -5.37 9.10
C LEU A 290 1.02 -4.28 10.00
N LEU A 291 1.37 -4.62 11.26
CA LEU A 291 1.78 -3.62 12.25
C LEU A 291 2.97 -2.78 11.78
N ASN A 292 4.05 -3.41 11.31
CA ASN A 292 5.24 -2.71 10.81
C ASN A 292 4.92 -1.73 9.66
N LYS A 293 3.89 -2.02 8.87
CA LYS A 293 3.48 -1.15 7.75
C LYS A 293 2.60 0.00 8.22
N LEU A 294 1.73 -0.28 9.19
CA LEU A 294 0.93 0.75 9.86
C LEU A 294 1.83 1.72 10.63
N GLU A 295 2.86 1.23 11.32
CA GLU A 295 3.83 2.08 12.02
C GLU A 295 4.52 3.07 11.08
N GLY A 296 4.99 2.56 9.92
CA GLY A 296 5.58 3.42 8.90
C GLY A 296 4.60 4.46 8.35
N PHE A 297 3.37 4.05 8.05
CA PHE A 297 2.32 4.94 7.55
C PHE A 297 1.93 6.00 8.58
N PHE A 298 1.73 5.61 9.84
CA PHE A 298 1.39 6.53 10.93
C PHE A 298 2.54 7.51 11.22
N SER A 299 3.77 7.03 11.20
CA SER A 299 4.96 7.88 11.33
C SER A 299 5.01 8.96 10.24
N ASP A 300 4.72 8.59 8.99
CA ASP A 300 4.69 9.54 7.87
C ASP A 300 3.58 10.60 8.04
N LEU A 301 2.49 10.27 8.74
CA LEU A 301 1.40 11.19 9.08
C LEU A 301 1.65 12.01 10.36
N GLY A 302 2.74 11.76 11.08
CA GLY A 302 2.98 12.35 12.40
C GLY A 302 2.03 11.82 13.48
N TRP A 303 1.44 10.64 13.27
CA TRP A 303 0.50 10.02 14.20
C TRP A 303 1.19 8.95 15.04
N SER A 304 0.74 8.78 16.30
CA SER A 304 1.19 7.67 17.15
C SER A 304 0.32 6.42 16.91
N LEU A 305 0.95 5.24 16.86
CA LEU A 305 0.27 3.96 16.75
C LEU A 305 0.29 3.24 18.11
N ASP A 306 -0.53 3.70 19.07
CA ASP A 306 -0.67 3.03 20.37
C ASP A 306 -1.85 2.04 20.34
N LEU A 307 -1.52 0.76 20.27
CA LEU A 307 -2.50 -0.33 20.28
C LEU A 307 -2.66 -0.98 21.67
N ASN A 308 -2.02 -0.44 22.72
CA ASN A 308 -2.11 -0.97 24.07
C ASN A 308 -3.24 -0.28 24.84
N PRO A 309 -4.25 -1.00 25.36
CA PRO A 309 -5.38 -0.38 26.06
C PRO A 309 -5.03 0.17 27.45
N HIS A 310 -3.81 -0.04 27.96
CA HIS A 310 -3.49 0.23 29.37
C HIS A 310 -2.69 1.51 29.66
N LEU A 311 -2.24 2.28 28.67
CA LEU A 311 -1.48 3.51 28.91
C LEU A 311 -2.31 4.80 28.89
N ASN A 312 -3.51 4.78 28.35
CA ASN A 312 -4.35 5.98 28.26
C ASN A 312 -5.10 6.35 29.57
N SER A 313 -4.95 5.58 30.64
CA SER A 313 -5.59 5.91 31.95
C SER A 313 -4.71 6.72 32.89
N LEU A 314 -3.45 6.99 32.53
CA LEU A 314 -2.51 7.72 33.41
C LEU A 314 -2.25 9.18 32.97
N SER A 315 -2.68 9.59 31.76
CA SER A 315 -2.50 10.98 31.33
C SER A 315 -3.65 11.94 31.69
N SER A 316 -4.68 11.46 32.42
CA SER A 316 -5.81 12.29 32.89
C SER A 316 -5.66 12.77 34.34
N PHE A 317 -4.50 12.64 34.94
CA PHE A 317 -4.16 13.28 36.22
C PHE A 317 -3.09 14.35 35.99
N GLU A 318 -3.48 15.48 35.42
CA GLU A 318 -2.78 16.74 35.64
C GLU A 318 -3.49 17.48 36.76
N ILE A 319 -2.73 17.75 37.83
CA ILE A 319 -3.04 18.54 39.02
C ILE A 319 -3.08 20.03 38.68
#